data_838f345da8573c0af25a91dc0a1f38c0
#
_entry.id   838f345da8573c0af25a91dc0a1f38c0
#
_cell.length_a   1.000
_cell.length_b   1.000
_cell.length_c   1.000
_cell.angle_alpha   90.00
_cell.angle_beta   90.00
_cell.angle_gamma   90.00
#
_symmetry.space_group_name_H-M   'P 1'
#
loop_
_entity.id
_entity.type
_entity.pdbx_description
1 polymer ?
#
loop_
_entity_poly.entity_id
_entity_poly.type
_entity_poly.pdbx_seq_one_letter_code
_entity_poly.pdbx_strand_id
1 'polypeptide(L)'
;MKVLLLLPLLMSLASAAVITDPETALMWQDVAENRGVILTWQEAKENCEALDLEGFDDWWLPSESEMATIVDVTRPAGHRIKKGFVYYKSNSVYWTASTYAWNAPHAWVIDFGTGASYTLPKEERRFVRCVRCSDFKKCIELFYNK
;
A
#
# COMPACT_ATOMS: atom_id res chain seq x y z
N MET A 1 9.10 17.13 -53.40
CA MET A 1 8.72 17.64 -52.06
C MET A 1 8.37 16.45 -51.20
N LYS A 2 9.21 16.06 -50.21
CA LYS A 2 8.90 14.97 -49.27
C LYS A 2 8.13 15.57 -48.11
N VAL A 3 6.88 15.18 -47.99
CA VAL A 3 6.06 15.53 -46.82
C VAL A 3 6.47 14.60 -45.65
N LEU A 4 7.14 15.19 -44.67
CA LEU A 4 7.50 14.51 -43.45
C LEU A 4 6.23 14.47 -42.55
N LEU A 5 5.53 13.35 -42.53
CA LEU A 5 4.43 13.11 -41.60
C LEU A 5 5.03 12.94 -40.19
N LEU A 6 4.98 14.01 -39.41
CA LEU A 6 5.19 13.93 -37.95
C LEU A 6 3.99 13.20 -37.33
N LEU A 7 4.17 11.92 -37.03
CA LEU A 7 3.25 11.22 -36.15
C LEU A 7 3.34 11.85 -34.75
N PRO A 8 2.22 12.25 -34.16
CA PRO A 8 2.23 12.68 -32.76
C PRO A 8 2.62 11.47 -31.89
N LEU A 9 3.71 11.62 -31.15
CA LEU A 9 4.10 10.70 -30.10
C LEU A 9 3.00 10.79 -29.02
N LEU A 10 2.06 9.86 -29.03
CA LEU A 10 1.11 9.68 -27.94
C LEU A 10 1.93 9.25 -26.70
N MET A 11 2.35 10.21 -25.90
CA MET A 11 2.82 9.96 -24.57
C MET A 11 1.63 9.41 -23.79
N SER A 12 1.57 8.09 -23.65
CA SER A 12 0.72 7.44 -22.68
C SER A 12 1.16 7.98 -21.30
N LEU A 13 0.30 8.75 -20.66
CA LEU A 13 0.42 9.08 -19.24
C LEU A 13 0.13 7.79 -18.48
N ALA A 14 1.14 6.93 -18.39
CA ALA A 14 1.08 5.81 -17.46
C ALA A 14 0.96 6.41 -16.05
N SER A 15 -0.13 6.10 -15.35
CA SER A 15 -0.25 6.40 -13.93
C SER A 15 0.96 5.80 -13.22
N ALA A 16 1.61 6.56 -12.33
CA ALA A 16 2.72 6.04 -11.54
C ALA A 16 2.23 4.84 -10.73
N ALA A 17 2.95 3.72 -10.78
CA ALA A 17 2.61 2.48 -10.05
C ALA A 17 2.96 2.56 -8.55
N VAL A 18 3.55 3.68 -8.12
CA VAL A 18 3.99 3.92 -6.74
C VAL A 18 3.69 5.35 -6.31
N ILE A 19 3.49 5.53 -5.00
CA ILE A 19 3.35 6.84 -4.36
C ILE A 19 4.39 6.92 -3.24
N THR A 20 5.21 7.97 -3.24
CA THR A 20 6.15 8.24 -2.16
C THR A 20 5.60 9.34 -1.26
N ASP A 21 5.50 9.05 0.04
CA ASP A 21 5.19 10.04 1.06
C ASP A 21 6.48 10.73 1.53
N PRO A 22 6.68 12.03 1.24
CA PRO A 22 7.91 12.72 1.62
C PRO A 22 8.05 12.91 3.13
N GLU A 23 6.96 12.86 3.90
CA GLU A 23 7.00 13.01 5.35
C GLU A 23 7.59 11.78 6.03
N THR A 24 7.28 10.60 5.54
CA THR A 24 7.71 9.31 6.11
C THR A 24 8.83 8.64 5.33
N ALA A 25 9.07 9.04 4.09
CA ALA A 25 9.91 8.36 3.11
C ALA A 25 9.43 6.95 2.74
N LEU A 26 8.19 6.60 3.08
CA LEU A 26 7.58 5.36 2.65
C LEU A 26 7.11 5.48 1.19
N MET A 27 7.48 4.49 0.39
CA MET A 27 7.02 4.34 -0.99
C MET A 27 5.98 3.21 -1.02
N TRP A 28 4.80 3.52 -1.50
CA TRP A 28 3.63 2.64 -1.50
C TRP A 28 3.32 2.12 -2.89
N GLN A 29 3.00 0.85 -2.98
CA GLN A 29 2.41 0.26 -4.17
C GLN A 29 1.05 0.89 -4.45
N ASP A 30 0.79 1.30 -5.69
CA ASP A 30 -0.52 1.82 -6.13
C ASP A 30 -0.87 1.31 -7.53
N VAL A 31 -1.23 0.03 -7.60
CA VAL A 31 -1.56 -0.71 -8.81
C VAL A 31 -2.94 -1.34 -8.72
N ALA A 32 -3.49 -1.82 -9.85
CA ALA A 32 -4.84 -2.36 -9.93
C ALA A 32 -5.11 -3.51 -8.95
N GLU A 33 -4.11 -4.34 -8.66
CA GLU A 33 -4.19 -5.46 -7.71
C GLU A 33 -4.54 -5.00 -6.29
N ASN A 34 -4.17 -3.76 -5.90
CA ASN A 34 -4.48 -3.21 -4.58
C ASN A 34 -5.98 -3.03 -4.30
N ARG A 35 -6.83 -3.05 -5.33
CA ARG A 35 -8.28 -2.96 -5.22
C ARG A 35 -9.02 -4.20 -5.72
N GLY A 36 -8.31 -5.21 -6.23
CA GLY A 36 -8.91 -6.39 -6.88
C GLY A 36 -8.49 -7.71 -6.27
N VAL A 37 -7.32 -7.78 -5.64
CA VAL A 37 -6.78 -9.03 -5.10
C VAL A 37 -6.94 -9.06 -3.58
N ILE A 38 -7.52 -10.15 -3.07
CA ILE A 38 -7.63 -10.43 -1.64
C ILE A 38 -6.88 -11.73 -1.33
N LEU A 39 -6.07 -11.71 -0.28
CA LEU A 39 -5.18 -12.80 0.13
C LEU A 39 -5.33 -13.09 1.61
N THR A 40 -4.96 -14.29 2.05
CA THR A 40 -4.74 -14.58 3.46
C THR A 40 -3.52 -13.79 3.97
N TRP A 41 -3.36 -13.68 5.27
CA TRP A 41 -2.25 -12.92 5.85
C TRP A 41 -0.87 -13.46 5.43
N GLN A 42 -0.70 -14.79 5.41
CA GLN A 42 0.56 -15.40 4.98
C GLN A 42 0.81 -15.17 3.49
N GLU A 43 -0.20 -15.35 2.64
CA GLU A 43 -0.12 -15.05 1.21
C GLU A 43 0.21 -13.57 0.97
N ALA A 44 -0.35 -12.65 1.77
CA ALA A 44 -0.07 -11.22 1.67
C ALA A 44 1.39 -10.88 1.95
N LYS A 45 2.00 -11.48 2.98
CA LYS A 45 3.43 -11.32 3.28
C LYS A 45 4.29 -11.83 2.13
N GLU A 46 4.04 -13.05 1.67
CA GLU A 46 4.78 -13.66 0.56
C GLU A 46 4.64 -12.85 -0.73
N ASN A 47 3.43 -12.31 -1.00
CA ASN A 47 3.18 -11.46 -2.16
C ASN A 47 4.04 -10.19 -2.15
N CYS A 48 4.16 -9.54 -1.01
CA CYS A 48 5.00 -8.33 -0.91
C CYS A 48 6.50 -8.67 -0.98
N GLU A 49 6.95 -9.74 -0.33
CA GLU A 49 8.35 -10.20 -0.36
C GLU A 49 8.81 -10.61 -1.77
N ALA A 50 7.88 -11.10 -2.60
CA ALA A 50 8.15 -11.50 -3.99
C ALA A 50 7.93 -10.37 -5.02
N LEU A 51 7.47 -9.18 -4.59
CA LEU A 51 7.13 -8.09 -5.48
C LEU A 51 8.39 -7.48 -6.10
N ASP A 52 8.41 -7.41 -7.44
CA ASP A 52 9.34 -6.58 -8.22
C ASP A 52 8.48 -5.51 -8.93
N LEU A 53 8.66 -4.26 -8.54
CA LEU A 53 7.88 -3.14 -9.04
C LEU A 53 8.76 -1.90 -9.16
N GLU A 54 8.72 -1.22 -10.32
CA GLU A 54 9.50 -0.02 -10.62
C GLU A 54 11.02 -0.21 -10.42
N GLY A 55 11.52 -1.45 -10.63
CA GLY A 55 12.91 -1.81 -10.46
C GLY A 55 13.36 -2.02 -9.01
N PHE A 56 12.44 -2.09 -8.07
CA PHE A 56 12.69 -2.37 -6.66
C PHE A 56 12.12 -3.74 -6.28
N ASP A 57 12.87 -4.50 -5.50
CA ASP A 57 12.54 -5.84 -5.00
C ASP A 57 12.58 -5.97 -3.47
N ASP A 58 12.68 -4.83 -2.77
CA ASP A 58 12.77 -4.70 -1.32
C ASP A 58 11.44 -4.28 -0.67
N TRP A 59 10.34 -4.81 -1.17
CA TRP A 59 8.98 -4.56 -0.67
C TRP A 59 8.62 -5.47 0.50
N TRP A 60 7.76 -4.97 1.39
CA TRP A 60 7.19 -5.76 2.49
C TRP A 60 5.73 -5.39 2.76
N LEU A 61 5.04 -6.25 3.49
CA LEU A 61 3.71 -5.97 4.02
C LEU A 61 3.87 -4.95 5.16
N PRO A 62 3.24 -3.76 5.09
CA PRO A 62 3.44 -2.70 6.08
C PRO A 62 2.98 -3.12 7.48
N SER A 63 3.68 -2.65 8.51
CA SER A 63 3.21 -2.73 9.89
C SER A 63 1.94 -1.90 10.08
N GLU A 64 1.25 -2.11 11.20
CA GLU A 64 0.07 -1.31 11.55
C GLU A 64 0.42 0.18 11.64
N SER A 65 1.54 0.53 12.27
CA SER A 65 1.98 1.93 12.38
C SER A 65 2.38 2.56 11.04
N GLU A 66 3.00 1.80 10.14
CA GLU A 66 3.28 2.28 8.78
C GLU A 66 1.99 2.50 7.99
N MET A 67 1.08 1.53 7.98
CA MET A 67 -0.20 1.64 7.27
C MET A 67 -1.08 2.78 7.80
N ALA A 68 -1.05 3.03 9.11
CA ALA A 68 -1.79 4.12 9.73
C ALA A 68 -1.37 5.51 9.19
N THR A 69 -0.13 5.66 8.69
CA THR A 69 0.35 6.94 8.12
C THR A 69 -0.40 7.38 6.87
N ILE A 70 -1.06 6.47 6.17
CA ILE A 70 -1.85 6.79 4.97
C ILE A 70 -3.36 6.86 5.23
N VAL A 71 -3.79 6.71 6.48
CA VAL A 71 -5.19 6.98 6.89
C VAL A 71 -5.42 8.48 6.95
N ASP A 72 -6.55 8.93 6.38
CA ASP A 72 -7.02 10.32 6.44
C ASP A 72 -8.49 10.36 6.85
N VAL A 73 -8.73 10.56 8.15
CA VAL A 73 -10.08 10.60 8.73
C VAL A 73 -10.86 11.88 8.38
N THR A 74 -10.20 12.87 7.78
CA THR A 74 -10.87 14.09 7.28
C THR A 74 -11.59 13.86 5.97
N ARG A 75 -11.26 12.78 5.26
CA ARG A 75 -11.96 12.39 4.05
C ARG A 75 -13.29 11.70 4.36
N PRO A 76 -14.22 11.69 3.40
CA PRO A 76 -15.53 11.07 3.58
C PRO A 76 -15.42 9.59 3.97
N ALA A 77 -16.39 9.10 4.77
CA ALA A 77 -16.53 7.68 5.06
C ALA A 77 -16.53 6.84 3.76
N GLY A 78 -15.90 5.69 3.81
CA GLY A 78 -15.66 4.84 2.63
C GLY A 78 -14.35 5.16 1.88
N HIS A 79 -13.75 6.33 2.08
CA HIS A 79 -12.60 6.82 1.32
C HIS A 79 -11.49 7.41 2.20
N ARG A 80 -11.26 6.85 3.39
CA ARG A 80 -10.34 7.39 4.40
C ARG A 80 -8.88 6.99 4.18
N ILE A 81 -8.46 6.95 2.93
CA ILE A 81 -7.06 6.86 2.52
C ILE A 81 -6.61 8.23 2.02
N LYS A 82 -5.34 8.62 2.25
CA LYS A 82 -4.77 9.90 1.80
C LYS A 82 -5.04 10.16 0.32
N LYS A 83 -5.19 11.42 -0.06
CA LYS A 83 -5.28 11.84 -1.46
C LYS A 83 -4.02 11.42 -2.23
N GLY A 84 -4.20 11.08 -3.51
CA GLY A 84 -3.13 10.64 -4.41
C GLY A 84 -3.20 9.14 -4.71
N PHE A 85 -3.68 8.31 -3.79
CA PHE A 85 -3.93 6.91 -4.08
C PHE A 85 -5.09 6.75 -5.07
N VAL A 86 -4.85 5.98 -6.13
CA VAL A 86 -5.81 5.74 -7.22
C VAL A 86 -6.44 4.36 -7.13
N TYR A 87 -5.63 3.36 -6.82
CA TYR A 87 -6.05 1.95 -6.84
C TYR A 87 -6.43 1.47 -5.45
N TYR A 88 -7.61 1.91 -4.97
CA TYR A 88 -8.25 1.38 -3.78
C TYR A 88 -9.75 1.17 -4.04
N LYS A 89 -10.37 0.32 -3.26
CA LYS A 89 -11.82 0.11 -3.28
C LYS A 89 -12.45 0.82 -2.08
N SER A 90 -13.62 1.43 -2.29
CA SER A 90 -14.40 2.01 -1.19
C SER A 90 -14.68 0.97 -0.11
N ASN A 91 -14.60 1.37 1.16
CA ASN A 91 -14.79 0.50 2.34
C ASN A 91 -13.86 -0.73 2.37
N SER A 92 -12.64 -0.58 1.86
CA SER A 92 -11.69 -1.69 1.80
C SER A 92 -10.88 -1.86 3.08
N VAL A 93 -10.63 -3.12 3.43
CA VAL A 93 -9.85 -3.53 4.60
C VAL A 93 -8.55 -4.18 4.13
N TYR A 94 -7.43 -3.72 4.64
CA TYR A 94 -6.09 -4.14 4.24
C TYR A 94 -5.35 -4.82 5.39
N TRP A 95 -4.63 -5.91 5.09
CA TRP A 95 -3.71 -6.54 6.03
C TRP A 95 -2.57 -5.61 6.41
N THR A 96 -2.14 -5.71 7.67
CA THR A 96 -0.82 -5.25 8.13
C THR A 96 0.05 -6.45 8.52
N ALA A 97 1.35 -6.25 8.62
CA ALA A 97 2.28 -7.30 9.06
C ALA A 97 2.22 -7.55 10.58
N SER A 98 1.52 -6.70 11.33
CA SER A 98 1.48 -6.75 12.79
C SER A 98 0.58 -7.87 13.29
N THR A 99 1.15 -8.86 13.97
CA THR A 99 0.39 -9.91 14.67
C THR A 99 -0.21 -9.35 15.95
N TYR A 100 -1.42 -9.77 16.28
CA TYR A 100 -2.03 -9.42 17.56
C TYR A 100 -1.37 -10.20 18.71
N ALA A 101 -0.73 -9.49 19.64
CA ALA A 101 0.08 -10.09 20.69
C ALA A 101 -0.67 -11.05 21.63
N TRP A 102 -1.96 -10.79 21.86
CA TRP A 102 -2.82 -11.59 22.76
C TRP A 102 -3.48 -12.78 22.07
N ASN A 103 -3.46 -12.84 20.73
CA ASN A 103 -4.02 -13.93 19.96
C ASN A 103 -3.23 -14.06 18.64
N ALA A 104 -2.16 -14.84 18.65
CA ALA A 104 -1.25 -15.01 17.54
C ALA A 104 -1.88 -15.46 16.20
N PRO A 105 -3.01 -16.24 16.16
CA PRO A 105 -3.76 -16.49 14.93
C PRO A 105 -4.40 -15.27 14.29
N HIS A 106 -4.43 -14.10 14.97
CA HIS A 106 -4.96 -12.85 14.46
C HIS A 106 -3.86 -11.87 14.07
N ALA A 107 -4.14 -11.05 13.06
CA ALA A 107 -3.30 -9.93 12.67
C ALA A 107 -4.12 -8.64 12.59
N TRP A 108 -3.45 -7.51 12.71
CA TRP A 108 -4.04 -6.19 12.57
C TRP A 108 -4.38 -5.89 11.11
N VAL A 109 -5.51 -5.25 10.92
CA VAL A 109 -5.99 -4.68 9.65
C VAL A 109 -6.28 -3.20 9.81
N ILE A 110 -6.23 -2.46 8.70
CA ILE A 110 -6.72 -1.09 8.59
C ILE A 110 -7.94 -1.09 7.68
N ASP A 111 -9.03 -0.50 8.17
CA ASP A 111 -10.27 -0.29 7.45
C ASP A 111 -10.28 1.14 6.88
N PHE A 112 -10.08 1.29 5.59
CA PHE A 112 -10.12 2.61 4.94
C PHE A 112 -11.55 3.13 4.72
N GLY A 113 -12.56 2.37 5.07
CA GLY A 113 -13.94 2.86 5.12
C GLY A 113 -14.16 3.76 6.33
N THR A 114 -13.62 3.39 7.49
CA THR A 114 -13.81 4.08 8.79
C THR A 114 -12.55 4.77 9.28
N GLY A 115 -11.38 4.36 8.84
CA GLY A 115 -10.08 4.77 9.37
C GLY A 115 -9.65 3.99 10.62
N ALA A 116 -10.42 3.00 11.05
CA ALA A 116 -10.14 2.22 12.24
C ALA A 116 -9.16 1.07 11.97
N SER A 117 -8.47 0.64 13.03
CA SER A 117 -7.72 -0.62 13.06
C SER A 117 -8.39 -1.62 13.99
N TYR A 118 -8.37 -2.88 13.62
CA TYR A 118 -8.84 -4.00 14.43
C TYR A 118 -8.14 -5.29 13.99
N THR A 119 -8.44 -6.41 14.64
CA THR A 119 -7.80 -7.68 14.34
C THR A 119 -8.76 -8.66 13.69
N LEU A 120 -8.23 -9.49 12.81
CA LEU A 120 -8.96 -10.57 12.13
C LEU A 120 -8.14 -11.86 12.14
N PRO A 121 -8.82 -13.03 12.06
CA PRO A 121 -8.15 -14.30 11.84
C PRO A 121 -7.31 -14.26 10.56
N LYS A 122 -6.08 -14.76 10.64
CA LYS A 122 -5.10 -14.75 9.53
C LYS A 122 -5.53 -15.57 8.30
N GLU A 123 -6.47 -16.49 8.47
CA GLU A 123 -7.06 -17.30 7.39
C GLU A 123 -8.06 -16.53 6.53
N GLU A 124 -8.59 -15.41 7.02
CA GLU A 124 -9.47 -14.56 6.22
C GLU A 124 -8.72 -13.89 5.08
N ARG A 125 -9.43 -13.48 4.05
CA ARG A 125 -8.86 -12.82 2.88
C ARG A 125 -9.17 -11.33 2.92
N ARG A 126 -8.14 -10.51 2.78
CA ARG A 126 -8.24 -9.04 2.74
C ARG A 126 -7.33 -8.47 1.66
N PHE A 127 -7.53 -7.20 1.34
CA PHE A 127 -6.69 -6.48 0.40
C PHE A 127 -5.26 -6.34 0.91
N VAL A 128 -4.33 -6.14 -0.01
CA VAL A 128 -2.89 -6.03 0.24
C VAL A 128 -2.35 -4.78 -0.43
N ARG A 129 -1.48 -4.06 0.26
CA ARG A 129 -0.70 -2.97 -0.29
C ARG A 129 0.70 -3.06 0.27
N CYS A 130 1.68 -3.20 -0.60
CA CYS A 130 3.08 -3.33 -0.21
C CYS A 130 3.72 -1.95 -0.05
N VAL A 131 4.76 -1.89 0.77
CA VAL A 131 5.52 -0.68 1.07
C VAL A 131 7.01 -0.96 1.03
N ARG A 132 7.81 0.05 0.75
CA ARG A 132 9.26 0.05 0.90
C ARG A 132 9.75 1.41 1.40
N CYS A 133 11.00 1.49 1.87
CA CYS A 133 11.64 2.76 2.17
C CYS A 133 12.27 3.38 0.91
N SER A 134 11.98 4.63 0.62
CA SER A 134 12.69 5.42 -0.39
C SER A 134 13.97 6.08 0.19
N ASP A 135 13.97 6.36 1.51
CA ASP A 135 15.11 6.81 2.29
C ASP A 135 15.20 5.96 3.56
N PHE A 136 16.12 5.01 3.56
CA PHE A 136 16.27 4.02 4.62
C PHE A 136 16.57 4.65 5.99
N LYS A 137 17.43 5.69 6.04
CA LYS A 137 17.76 6.38 7.28
C LYS A 137 16.52 6.99 7.93
N LYS A 138 15.71 7.69 7.13
CA LYS A 138 14.48 8.34 7.61
C LYS A 138 13.44 7.33 8.09
N CYS A 139 13.26 6.23 7.38
CA CYS A 139 12.34 5.15 7.80
C CYS A 139 12.77 4.54 9.13
N ILE A 140 14.06 4.23 9.31
CA ILE A 140 14.59 3.66 10.56
C ILE A 140 14.35 4.61 11.73
N GLU A 141 14.63 5.90 11.57
CA GLU A 141 14.40 6.90 12.62
C GLU A 141 12.94 6.99 13.04
N LEU A 142 12.00 6.88 12.09
CA LEU A 142 10.57 7.03 12.36
C LEU A 142 9.90 5.77 12.93
N PHE A 143 10.29 4.59 12.47
CA PHE A 143 9.53 3.36 12.75
C PHE A 143 10.29 2.33 13.58
N TYR A 144 11.61 2.35 13.60
CA TYR A 144 12.42 1.27 14.17
C TYR A 144 13.41 1.71 15.27
N ASN A 145 13.61 3.01 15.49
CA ASN A 145 14.44 3.54 16.57
C ASN A 145 13.57 4.01 17.75
N LYS A 146 12.84 3.09 18.36
CA LYS A 146 12.11 3.36 19.62
C LYS A 146 12.67 2.55 20.75
#